data_2eafd0f83e84b23c9bf414579ba853b2
#
_entry.id   2eafd0f83e84b23c9bf414579ba853b2
#
_cell.length_a   1.000
_cell.length_b   1.000
_cell.length_c   1.000
_cell.angle_alpha   90.00
_cell.angle_beta   90.00
_cell.angle_gamma   90.00
#
_symmetry.space_group_name_H-M   'P 1'
#
loop_
_entity.id
_entity.type
_entity.pdbx_description
1 polymer ?
#
loop_
_entity_poly.entity_id
_entity_poly.type
_entity_poly.pdbx_seq_one_letter_code
_entity_poly.pdbx_strand_id
1 'polypeptide(L)'
;FLTIFVFLVSRPTIDYFRDGALDTYHPIAYRFAFIVVMVSILGLTTGGVLARYFIARKKIKVPNIGNSLKEVYIKRLRFVSLGVFLLTYPFYFIRLFERLLYRLQTSYYAYYANFESKLPYFTYILSTFTVYAMCMYLATKPKKWQATAVLVSFIVANTIHLAIGTRNPFILSILFAFVYYFMREQTEKGKWIGFKEKLAIFVGSPILMLAMGVLNYVRDNVQVSHTGFWD
;
A
#
# COMPACT_ATOMS: atom_id res chain seq x y z
N PHE A 1 9.78 -0.01 12.91
CA PHE A 1 10.56 1.18 13.32
C PHE A 1 11.70 1.46 12.36
N LEU A 2 12.59 0.47 12.13
CA LEU A 2 13.76 0.61 11.24
C LEU A 2 13.34 1.08 9.83
N THR A 3 12.28 0.52 9.28
CA THR A 3 11.78 0.83 7.93
C THR A 3 11.30 2.28 7.83
N ILE A 4 10.56 2.76 8.81
CA ILE A 4 10.07 4.15 8.86
C ILE A 4 11.25 5.11 9.00
N PHE A 5 12.19 4.80 9.89
CA PHE A 5 13.40 5.60 10.09
C PHE A 5 14.26 5.66 8.82
N VAL A 6 14.49 4.53 8.17
CA VAL A 6 15.26 4.46 6.92
C VAL A 6 14.58 5.29 5.82
N PHE A 7 13.26 5.19 5.63
CA PHE A 7 12.56 5.97 4.61
C PHE A 7 12.54 7.47 4.90
N LEU A 8 12.34 7.88 6.15
CA LEU A 8 12.23 9.30 6.52
C LEU A 8 13.57 10.01 6.61
N VAL A 9 14.65 9.29 6.96
CA VAL A 9 15.96 9.87 7.14
C VAL A 9 16.89 9.64 5.97
N SER A 10 16.85 8.43 5.34
CA SER A 10 17.80 8.07 4.30
C SER A 10 17.59 8.87 3.01
N ARG A 11 16.34 9.09 2.59
CA ARG A 11 16.06 9.77 1.31
C ARG A 11 16.51 11.23 1.31
N PRO A 12 16.11 12.07 2.27
CA PRO A 12 16.62 13.45 2.34
C PRO A 12 18.14 13.52 2.50
N THR A 13 18.73 12.55 3.22
CA THR A 13 20.19 12.49 3.41
C THR A 13 20.90 12.14 2.10
N ILE A 14 20.39 11.15 1.35
CA ILE A 14 20.97 10.76 0.06
C ILE A 14 20.83 11.92 -0.95
N ASP A 15 19.67 12.56 -1.01
CA ASP A 15 19.43 13.68 -1.92
C ASP A 15 20.35 14.87 -1.56
N TYR A 16 20.57 15.15 -0.27
CA TYR A 16 21.52 16.18 0.17
C TYR A 16 22.98 15.86 -0.24
N PHE A 17 23.41 14.60 -0.08
CA PHE A 17 24.77 14.20 -0.48
C PHE A 17 24.97 14.12 -1.98
N ARG A 18 23.90 13.85 -2.75
CA ARG A 18 23.99 13.74 -4.21
C ARG A 18 23.94 15.11 -4.89
N ASP A 19 23.03 15.96 -4.47
CA ASP A 19 22.69 17.19 -5.19
C ASP A 19 23.22 18.46 -4.47
N GLY A 20 23.81 18.30 -3.29
CA GLY A 20 24.36 19.40 -2.48
C GLY A 20 23.30 20.37 -1.93
N ALA A 21 22.03 20.15 -2.27
CA ALA A 21 20.89 20.95 -1.83
C ALA A 21 19.70 20.03 -1.57
N LEU A 22 18.99 20.29 -0.47
CA LEU A 22 17.64 19.79 -0.29
C LEU A 22 16.72 20.59 -1.20
N ASP A 23 15.88 19.87 -1.95
CA ASP A 23 14.92 20.46 -2.90
C ASP A 23 14.29 21.79 -2.45
N THR A 24 13.82 22.55 -3.43
CA THR A 24 13.30 23.92 -3.45
C THR A 24 12.33 24.38 -2.35
N TYR A 25 12.17 23.63 -1.28
CA TYR A 25 11.31 24.02 -0.16
C TYR A 25 12.01 24.98 0.80
N HIS A 26 11.25 25.93 1.33
CA HIS A 26 11.77 26.89 2.29
C HIS A 26 12.37 26.19 3.54
N PRO A 27 13.55 26.61 4.08
CA PRO A 27 14.21 25.98 5.21
C PRO A 27 13.33 25.77 6.46
N ILE A 28 12.34 26.64 6.67
CA ILE A 28 11.35 26.53 7.75
C ILE A 28 10.49 25.28 7.58
N ALA A 29 10.09 24.92 6.36
CA ALA A 29 9.28 23.73 6.10
C ALA A 29 10.03 22.44 6.49
N TYR A 30 11.33 22.35 6.22
CA TYR A 30 12.17 21.22 6.63
C TYR A 30 12.28 21.09 8.13
N ARG A 31 12.51 22.21 8.84
CA ARG A 31 12.58 22.20 10.32
C ARG A 31 11.25 21.72 10.91
N PHE A 32 10.13 22.19 10.37
CA PHE A 32 8.81 21.80 10.84
C PHE A 32 8.54 20.31 10.56
N ALA A 33 8.83 19.84 9.35
CA ALA A 33 8.69 18.42 8.99
C ALA A 33 9.57 17.52 9.88
N PHE A 34 10.81 17.92 10.15
CA PHE A 34 11.71 17.20 11.04
C PHE A 34 11.16 17.10 12.46
N ILE A 35 10.65 18.19 13.02
CA ILE A 35 10.04 18.21 14.36
C ILE A 35 8.83 17.27 14.40
N VAL A 36 7.93 17.34 13.41
CA VAL A 36 6.75 16.46 13.31
C VAL A 36 7.14 14.99 13.27
N VAL A 37 8.16 14.65 12.48
CA VAL A 37 8.67 13.26 12.39
C VAL A 37 9.24 12.81 13.71
N MET A 38 10.07 13.63 14.38
CA MET A 38 10.67 13.30 15.68
C MET A 38 9.61 13.12 16.77
N VAL A 39 8.63 14.02 16.84
CA VAL A 39 7.51 13.91 17.80
C VAL A 39 6.69 12.65 17.52
N SER A 40 6.44 12.31 16.26
CA SER A 40 5.70 11.10 15.87
C SER A 40 6.44 9.82 16.27
N ILE A 41 7.75 9.76 16.04
CA ILE A 41 8.59 8.62 16.44
C ILE A 41 8.62 8.49 17.97
N LEU A 42 8.82 9.59 18.70
CA LEU A 42 8.79 9.60 20.16
C LEU A 42 7.41 9.19 20.70
N GLY A 43 6.33 9.68 20.11
CA GLY A 43 4.97 9.29 20.48
C GLY A 43 4.69 7.80 20.28
N LEU A 44 5.12 7.23 19.15
CA LEU A 44 4.97 5.81 18.85
C LEU A 44 5.83 4.93 19.79
N THR A 45 7.07 5.35 20.08
CA THR A 45 7.95 4.59 20.99
C THR A 45 7.45 4.62 22.42
N THR A 46 7.13 5.80 22.92
CA THR A 46 6.59 5.96 24.29
C THR A 46 5.25 5.25 24.45
N GLY A 47 4.34 5.38 23.46
CA GLY A 47 3.07 4.65 23.43
C GLY A 47 3.27 3.14 23.43
N GLY A 48 4.20 2.62 22.66
CA GLY A 48 4.53 1.19 22.62
C GLY A 48 5.12 0.67 23.94
N VAL A 49 6.02 1.44 24.57
CA VAL A 49 6.60 1.10 25.87
C VAL A 49 5.54 1.15 26.97
N LEU A 50 4.72 2.21 27.02
CA LEU A 50 3.62 2.34 27.97
C LEU A 50 2.60 1.22 27.82
N ALA A 51 2.20 0.90 26.60
CA ALA A 51 1.27 -0.21 26.33
C ALA A 51 1.83 -1.54 26.85
N ARG A 52 3.11 -1.84 26.58
CA ARG A 52 3.79 -3.04 27.13
C ARG A 52 3.82 -3.04 28.66
N TYR A 53 4.16 -1.89 29.25
CA TYR A 53 4.21 -1.75 30.71
C TYR A 53 2.83 -1.99 31.34
N PHE A 54 1.77 -1.36 30.81
CA PHE A 54 0.41 -1.54 31.32
C PHE A 54 -0.14 -2.98 31.10
N ILE A 55 0.15 -3.58 29.95
CA ILE A 55 -0.26 -4.97 29.66
C ILE A 55 0.46 -5.95 30.60
N ALA A 56 1.77 -5.76 30.82
CA ALA A 56 2.55 -6.61 31.72
C ALA A 56 2.11 -6.45 33.18
N ARG A 57 1.81 -5.23 33.62
CA ARG A 57 1.42 -4.93 35.01
C ARG A 57 -0.01 -5.37 35.34
N LYS A 58 -0.93 -5.24 34.39
CA LYS A 58 -2.34 -5.60 34.59
C LYS A 58 -2.57 -7.08 34.41
N LYS A 59 -1.73 -8.03 34.31
CA LYS A 59 -2.05 -9.45 34.07
C LYS A 59 -3.50 -9.58 33.51
N ILE A 60 -3.75 -8.91 32.37
CA ILE A 60 -5.06 -8.92 31.74
C ILE A 60 -5.28 -10.39 31.42
N LYS A 61 -6.03 -11.08 32.28
CA LYS A 61 -6.56 -12.40 31.97
C LYS A 61 -7.42 -12.16 30.74
N VAL A 62 -6.84 -12.40 29.56
CA VAL A 62 -7.63 -12.47 28.35
C VAL A 62 -8.72 -13.48 28.66
N PRO A 63 -10.01 -13.07 28.71
CA PRO A 63 -11.07 -13.98 29.02
C PRO A 63 -10.90 -15.20 28.12
N ASN A 64 -10.82 -16.39 28.73
CA ASN A 64 -10.68 -17.62 27.98
C ASN A 64 -12.00 -17.86 27.24
N ILE A 65 -12.16 -17.11 26.13
CA ILE A 65 -13.31 -17.24 25.24
C ILE A 65 -13.22 -18.66 24.70
N GLY A 66 -14.15 -19.49 25.08
CA GLY A 66 -14.19 -20.91 24.67
C GLY A 66 -13.94 -21.00 23.15
N ASN A 67 -13.14 -21.96 22.73
CA ASN A 67 -12.70 -22.08 21.34
C ASN A 67 -13.89 -22.06 20.35
N SER A 68 -15.05 -22.57 20.73
CA SER A 68 -16.28 -22.56 19.95
C SER A 68 -16.81 -21.13 19.68
N LEU A 69 -16.83 -20.27 20.69
CA LEU A 69 -17.27 -18.87 20.55
C LEU A 69 -16.29 -18.06 19.68
N LYS A 70 -15.00 -18.34 19.84
CA LYS A 70 -13.95 -17.69 19.02
C LYS A 70 -14.10 -18.05 17.53
N GLU A 71 -14.37 -19.32 17.22
CA GLU A 71 -14.60 -19.76 15.83
C GLU A 71 -15.84 -19.12 15.20
N VAL A 72 -16.95 -19.05 15.93
CA VAL A 72 -18.18 -18.40 15.48
C VAL A 72 -17.92 -16.90 15.21
N TYR A 73 -17.20 -16.23 16.10
CA TYR A 73 -16.87 -14.83 15.96
C TYR A 73 -15.99 -14.59 14.71
N ILE A 74 -14.92 -15.37 14.51
CA ILE A 74 -14.04 -15.28 13.35
C ILE A 74 -14.82 -15.54 12.04
N LYS A 75 -15.74 -16.51 12.04
CA LYS A 75 -16.58 -16.81 10.87
C LYS A 75 -17.50 -15.64 10.54
N ARG A 76 -18.14 -15.02 11.53
CA ARG A 76 -18.99 -13.84 11.32
C ARG A 76 -18.16 -12.64 10.85
N LEU A 77 -17.02 -12.38 11.47
CA LEU A 77 -16.10 -11.30 11.06
C LEU A 77 -15.63 -11.49 9.61
N ARG A 78 -15.31 -12.72 9.22
CA ARG A 78 -14.93 -13.05 7.85
C ARG A 78 -16.05 -12.73 6.85
N PHE A 79 -17.28 -13.11 7.18
CA PHE A 79 -18.43 -12.83 6.32
C PHE A 79 -18.69 -11.32 6.19
N VAL A 80 -18.70 -10.60 7.31
CA VAL A 80 -18.92 -9.14 7.31
C VAL A 80 -17.80 -8.42 6.57
N SER A 81 -16.54 -8.74 6.83
CA SER A 81 -15.41 -8.08 6.18
C SER A 81 -15.36 -8.35 4.67
N LEU A 82 -15.73 -9.56 4.23
CA LEU A 82 -15.86 -9.87 2.81
C LEU A 82 -17.03 -9.09 2.17
N GLY A 83 -18.18 -9.02 2.86
CA GLY A 83 -19.32 -8.23 2.40
C GLY A 83 -18.98 -6.75 2.25
N VAL A 84 -18.31 -6.16 3.24
CA VAL A 84 -17.82 -4.77 3.16
C VAL A 84 -16.83 -4.60 2.02
N PHE A 85 -15.88 -5.54 1.85
CA PHE A 85 -14.93 -5.49 0.74
C PHE A 85 -15.64 -5.49 -0.61
N LEU A 86 -16.57 -6.42 -0.83
CA LEU A 86 -17.32 -6.51 -2.10
C LEU A 86 -18.19 -5.27 -2.36
N LEU A 87 -18.77 -4.69 -1.31
CA LEU A 87 -19.57 -3.46 -1.41
C LEU A 87 -18.70 -2.25 -1.77
N THR A 88 -17.50 -2.14 -1.17
CA THR A 88 -16.64 -0.95 -1.32
C THR A 88 -15.70 -1.05 -2.52
N TYR A 89 -15.40 -2.25 -3.00
CA TYR A 89 -14.48 -2.49 -4.13
C TYR A 89 -14.90 -1.77 -5.43
N PRO A 90 -16.19 -1.72 -5.84
CA PRO A 90 -16.60 -0.95 -7.00
C PRO A 90 -16.27 0.55 -6.88
N PHE A 91 -16.43 1.14 -5.71
CA PHE A 91 -16.08 2.56 -5.48
C PHE A 91 -14.57 2.80 -5.57
N TYR A 92 -13.77 1.84 -5.11
CA TYR A 92 -12.32 1.87 -5.29
C TYR A 92 -11.95 1.84 -6.77
N PHE A 93 -12.59 0.96 -7.56
CA PHE A 93 -12.37 0.84 -9.00
C PHE A 93 -12.83 2.08 -9.77
N ILE A 94 -14.02 2.63 -9.47
CA ILE A 94 -14.55 3.85 -10.09
C ILE A 94 -13.58 5.02 -9.88
N ARG A 95 -13.03 5.17 -8.67
CA ARG A 95 -12.06 6.20 -8.37
C ARG A 95 -10.75 6.05 -9.17
N LEU A 96 -10.26 4.83 -9.34
CA LEU A 96 -9.09 4.57 -10.18
C LEU A 96 -9.38 4.82 -11.64
N PHE A 97 -10.56 4.45 -12.10
CA PHE A 97 -10.99 4.64 -13.48
C PHE A 97 -11.17 6.12 -13.84
N GLU A 98 -11.73 6.93 -12.95
CA GLU A 98 -11.79 8.40 -13.13
C GLU A 98 -10.40 9.00 -13.36
N ARG A 99 -9.42 8.61 -12.54
CA ARG A 99 -8.02 9.06 -12.69
C ARG A 99 -7.41 8.62 -14.01
N LEU A 100 -7.69 7.38 -14.43
CA LEU A 100 -7.23 6.86 -15.70
C LEU A 100 -7.82 7.64 -16.87
N LEU A 101 -9.14 7.88 -16.88
CA LEU A 101 -9.80 8.66 -17.94
C LEU A 101 -9.22 10.07 -18.05
N TYR A 102 -9.04 10.74 -16.93
CA TYR A 102 -8.43 12.07 -16.92
C TYR A 102 -6.99 12.05 -17.48
N ARG A 103 -6.21 11.03 -17.08
CA ARG A 103 -4.83 10.87 -17.55
C ARG A 103 -4.76 10.57 -19.07
N LEU A 104 -5.70 9.84 -19.63
CA LEU A 104 -5.76 9.55 -21.06
C LEU A 104 -6.11 10.81 -21.91
N GLN A 105 -6.78 11.79 -21.30
CA GLN A 105 -7.17 13.04 -21.95
C GLN A 105 -6.14 14.16 -21.76
N THR A 106 -5.19 13.99 -20.84
CA THR A 106 -4.24 15.05 -20.45
C THR A 106 -2.80 14.53 -20.42
N SER A 107 -1.83 15.46 -20.46
CA SER A 107 -0.44 15.08 -20.24
C SER A 107 -0.17 14.66 -18.80
N TYR A 108 0.96 13.97 -18.57
CA TYR A 108 1.36 13.53 -17.23
C TYR A 108 1.48 14.71 -16.25
N TYR A 109 2.06 15.82 -16.69
CA TYR A 109 2.19 17.03 -15.85
C TYR A 109 0.84 17.67 -15.54
N ALA A 110 -0.02 17.81 -16.56
CA ALA A 110 -1.35 18.37 -16.37
C ALA A 110 -2.20 17.52 -15.42
N TYR A 111 -2.02 16.19 -15.43
CA TYR A 111 -2.65 15.31 -14.45
C TYR A 111 -2.25 15.66 -13.01
N TYR A 112 -0.94 15.82 -12.73
CA TYR A 112 -0.49 16.12 -11.37
C TYR A 112 -0.80 17.55 -10.92
N ALA A 113 -0.80 18.51 -11.85
CA ALA A 113 -1.04 19.92 -11.53
C ALA A 113 -2.54 20.24 -11.37
N ASN A 114 -3.41 19.64 -12.19
CA ASN A 114 -4.79 20.11 -12.37
C ASN A 114 -5.85 19.04 -12.11
N PHE A 115 -5.45 17.82 -11.67
CA PHE A 115 -6.46 16.78 -11.39
C PHE A 115 -7.28 17.13 -10.18
N GLU A 116 -8.55 17.43 -10.41
CA GLU A 116 -9.58 17.54 -9.39
C GLU A 116 -10.62 16.45 -9.62
N SER A 117 -10.92 15.67 -8.59
CA SER A 117 -11.94 14.63 -8.70
C SER A 117 -13.32 15.25 -8.72
N LYS A 118 -14.14 14.80 -9.66
CA LYS A 118 -15.57 15.17 -9.78
C LYS A 118 -16.49 14.22 -9.02
N LEU A 119 -15.94 13.16 -8.43
CA LEU A 119 -16.73 12.18 -7.71
C LEU A 119 -17.24 12.74 -6.36
N PRO A 120 -18.44 12.34 -5.94
CA PRO A 120 -18.97 12.70 -4.63
C PRO A 120 -18.06 12.24 -3.49
N TYR A 121 -17.97 13.01 -2.41
CA TYR A 121 -17.08 12.75 -1.29
C TYR A 121 -17.26 11.36 -0.65
N PHE A 122 -18.49 10.84 -0.61
CA PHE A 122 -18.76 9.50 -0.10
C PHE A 122 -18.01 8.39 -0.87
N THR A 123 -17.76 8.57 -2.19
CA THR A 123 -16.97 7.63 -3.00
C THR A 123 -15.54 7.52 -2.50
N TYR A 124 -14.97 8.63 -2.03
CA TYR A 124 -13.66 8.65 -1.41
C TYR A 124 -13.62 7.84 -0.11
N ILE A 125 -14.61 8.08 0.75
CA ILE A 125 -14.73 7.36 2.02
C ILE A 125 -14.85 5.86 1.76
N LEU A 126 -15.80 5.45 0.91
CA LEU A 126 -16.02 4.04 0.61
C LEU A 126 -14.79 3.39 -0.06
N SER A 127 -14.13 4.08 -0.97
CA SER A 127 -12.91 3.56 -1.61
C SER A 127 -11.78 3.28 -0.60
N THR A 128 -11.68 4.09 0.45
CA THR A 128 -10.69 3.90 1.51
C THR A 128 -11.00 2.68 2.37
N PHE A 129 -12.29 2.44 2.65
CA PHE A 129 -12.73 1.25 3.40
C PHE A 129 -12.38 -0.07 2.70
N THR A 130 -12.20 -0.09 1.38
CA THR A 130 -11.80 -1.30 0.63
C THR A 130 -10.53 -1.91 1.16
N VAL A 131 -9.49 -1.09 1.41
CA VAL A 131 -8.20 -1.57 1.92
C VAL A 131 -8.35 -2.11 3.34
N TYR A 132 -9.08 -1.40 4.20
CA TYR A 132 -9.32 -1.84 5.58
C TYR A 132 -10.13 -3.15 5.62
N ALA A 133 -11.19 -3.25 4.83
CA ALA A 133 -12.01 -4.46 4.74
C ALA A 133 -11.20 -5.66 4.23
N MET A 134 -10.32 -5.45 3.22
CA MET A 134 -9.37 -6.45 2.76
C MET A 134 -8.45 -6.92 3.87
N CYS A 135 -7.82 -6.00 4.60
CA CYS A 135 -6.92 -6.35 5.70
C CYS A 135 -7.65 -7.12 6.81
N MET A 136 -8.85 -6.67 7.19
CA MET A 136 -9.69 -7.36 8.18
C MET A 136 -10.07 -8.77 7.71
N TYR A 137 -10.46 -8.92 6.45
CA TYR A 137 -10.76 -10.22 5.88
C TYR A 137 -9.56 -11.17 5.92
N LEU A 138 -8.40 -10.71 5.47
CA LEU A 138 -7.16 -11.50 5.46
C LEU A 138 -6.70 -11.86 6.88
N ALA A 139 -6.92 -10.99 7.88
CA ALA A 139 -6.63 -11.26 9.29
C ALA A 139 -7.47 -12.42 9.86
N THR A 140 -8.67 -12.70 9.30
CA THR A 140 -9.49 -13.86 9.69
C THR A 140 -8.93 -15.21 9.23
N LYS A 141 -7.79 -15.21 8.55
CA LYS A 141 -7.13 -16.42 8.02
C LYS A 141 -8.04 -17.23 7.10
N PRO A 142 -8.54 -16.67 5.97
CA PRO A 142 -9.35 -17.41 5.00
C PRO A 142 -8.56 -18.54 4.34
N LYS A 143 -9.25 -19.43 3.61
CA LYS A 143 -8.60 -20.48 2.82
C LYS A 143 -7.71 -19.87 1.74
N LYS A 144 -6.64 -20.59 1.34
CA LYS A 144 -5.64 -20.10 0.38
C LYS A 144 -6.27 -19.48 -0.88
N TRP A 145 -7.17 -20.20 -1.56
CA TRP A 145 -7.79 -19.71 -2.79
C TRP A 145 -8.62 -18.43 -2.59
N GLN A 146 -9.31 -18.30 -1.43
CA GLN A 146 -10.10 -17.11 -1.09
C GLN A 146 -9.22 -15.89 -0.84
N ALA A 147 -8.11 -16.09 -0.09
CA ALA A 147 -7.13 -15.04 0.12
C ALA A 147 -6.49 -14.62 -1.21
N THR A 148 -6.11 -15.60 -2.05
CA THR A 148 -5.54 -15.33 -3.37
C THR A 148 -6.48 -14.53 -4.24
N ALA A 149 -7.78 -14.91 -4.29
CA ALA A 149 -8.77 -14.20 -5.10
C ALA A 149 -8.88 -12.71 -4.71
N VAL A 150 -8.93 -12.42 -3.41
CA VAL A 150 -9.00 -11.03 -2.91
C VAL A 150 -7.69 -10.27 -3.19
N LEU A 151 -6.54 -10.89 -2.98
CA LEU A 151 -5.25 -10.27 -3.27
C LEU A 151 -5.06 -10.00 -4.76
N VAL A 152 -5.40 -10.96 -5.62
CA VAL A 152 -5.32 -10.81 -7.07
C VAL A 152 -6.28 -9.73 -7.56
N SER A 153 -7.52 -9.68 -7.08
CA SER A 153 -8.46 -8.61 -7.45
C SER A 153 -7.90 -7.23 -7.07
N PHE A 154 -7.27 -7.11 -5.91
CA PHE A 154 -6.64 -5.87 -5.46
C PHE A 154 -5.43 -5.50 -6.33
N ILE A 155 -4.55 -6.45 -6.69
CA ILE A 155 -3.43 -6.24 -7.59
C ILE A 155 -3.93 -5.81 -8.97
N VAL A 156 -4.94 -6.49 -9.53
CA VAL A 156 -5.54 -6.16 -10.83
C VAL A 156 -6.09 -4.74 -10.83
N ALA A 157 -6.80 -4.31 -9.80
CA ALA A 157 -7.23 -2.92 -9.71
C ALA A 157 -6.04 -1.95 -9.69
N ASN A 158 -4.97 -2.28 -8.97
CA ASN A 158 -3.78 -1.43 -8.89
C ASN A 158 -2.93 -1.41 -10.18
N THR A 159 -3.14 -2.31 -11.16
CA THR A 159 -2.49 -2.18 -12.48
C THR A 159 -2.89 -0.90 -13.20
N ILE A 160 -4.07 -0.36 -12.92
CA ILE A 160 -4.53 0.93 -13.45
C ILE A 160 -3.54 2.05 -13.10
N HIS A 161 -2.90 1.98 -11.95
CA HIS A 161 -1.88 2.95 -11.55
C HIS A 161 -0.66 2.98 -12.50
N LEU A 162 -0.32 1.86 -13.15
CA LEU A 162 0.73 1.84 -14.17
C LEU A 162 0.37 2.70 -15.37
N ALA A 163 -0.88 2.60 -15.83
CA ALA A 163 -1.38 3.41 -16.95
C ALA A 163 -1.49 4.89 -16.60
N ILE A 164 -1.74 5.22 -15.34
CA ILE A 164 -1.70 6.61 -14.83
C ILE A 164 -0.25 7.14 -14.76
N GLY A 165 0.75 6.24 -14.64
CA GLY A 165 2.16 6.59 -14.44
C GLY A 165 2.62 6.52 -12.98
N THR A 166 1.75 6.13 -12.05
CA THR A 166 2.07 5.94 -10.63
C THR A 166 2.36 4.48 -10.33
N ARG A 167 3.62 4.12 -10.13
CA ARG A 167 4.05 2.72 -9.97
C ARG A 167 3.95 2.19 -8.54
N ASN A 168 4.12 3.07 -7.57
CA ASN A 168 4.22 2.69 -6.17
C ASN A 168 3.02 1.89 -5.65
N PRO A 169 1.74 2.24 -5.91
CA PRO A 169 0.60 1.47 -5.40
C PRO A 169 0.55 0.05 -5.96
N PHE A 170 0.95 -0.13 -7.22
CA PHE A 170 1.02 -1.46 -7.84
C PHE A 170 2.10 -2.33 -7.20
N ILE A 171 3.33 -1.81 -7.06
CA ILE A 171 4.44 -2.53 -6.41
C ILE A 171 4.08 -2.86 -4.96
N LEU A 172 3.51 -1.92 -4.22
CA LEU A 172 3.09 -2.14 -2.83
C LEU A 172 2.00 -3.21 -2.72
N SER A 173 1.09 -3.31 -3.68
CA SER A 173 0.06 -4.36 -3.68
C SER A 173 0.65 -5.76 -3.87
N ILE A 174 1.65 -5.90 -4.75
CA ILE A 174 2.39 -7.15 -4.94
C ILE A 174 3.22 -7.49 -3.69
N LEU A 175 3.93 -6.51 -3.15
CA LEU A 175 4.72 -6.70 -1.93
C LEU A 175 3.84 -7.11 -0.75
N PHE A 176 2.67 -6.48 -0.61
CA PHE A 176 1.70 -6.84 0.42
C PHE A 176 1.22 -8.29 0.28
N ALA A 177 0.92 -8.74 -0.94
CA ALA A 177 0.54 -10.11 -1.21
C ALA A 177 1.68 -11.08 -0.87
N PHE A 178 2.91 -10.76 -1.26
CA PHE A 178 4.09 -11.55 -0.93
C PHE A 178 4.29 -11.70 0.59
N VAL A 179 4.25 -10.57 1.32
CA VAL A 179 4.39 -10.57 2.79
C VAL A 179 3.27 -11.39 3.44
N TYR A 180 2.03 -11.26 2.97
CA TYR A 180 0.91 -12.06 3.48
C TYR A 180 1.15 -13.56 3.28
N TYR A 181 1.58 -13.98 2.07
CA TYR A 181 1.88 -15.38 1.79
C TYR A 181 3.02 -15.90 2.66
N PHE A 182 4.07 -15.13 2.83
CA PHE A 182 5.21 -15.49 3.68
C PHE A 182 4.81 -15.66 5.15
N MET A 183 4.02 -14.73 5.69
CA MET A 183 3.50 -14.81 7.05
C MET A 183 2.60 -16.05 7.26
N ARG A 184 1.79 -16.36 6.27
CA ARG A 184 0.91 -17.53 6.29
C ARG A 184 1.69 -18.84 6.19
N GLU A 185 2.73 -18.89 5.37
CA GLU A 185 3.64 -20.03 5.26
C GLU A 185 4.27 -20.35 6.60
N GLN A 186 4.78 -19.37 7.31
CA GLN A 186 5.36 -19.55 8.63
C GLN A 186 4.34 -20.03 9.67
N THR A 187 3.10 -19.56 9.57
CA THR A 187 2.03 -19.92 10.52
C THR A 187 1.49 -21.33 10.26
N GLU A 188 1.38 -21.76 8.99
CA GLU A 188 0.73 -23.01 8.57
C GLU A 188 1.70 -24.10 8.09
N LYS A 189 3.00 -23.91 8.32
CA LYS A 189 4.08 -24.90 8.09
C LYS A 189 4.00 -25.57 6.70
N GLY A 190 4.36 -24.82 5.66
CA GLY A 190 4.63 -25.41 4.35
C GLY A 190 3.44 -25.55 3.39
N LYS A 191 2.27 -24.96 3.69
CA LYS A 191 1.07 -25.12 2.87
C LYS A 191 0.79 -23.96 1.89
N TRP A 192 1.51 -22.85 2.02
CA TRP A 192 1.20 -21.63 1.27
C TRP A 192 2.12 -21.37 0.11
N ILE A 193 3.42 -21.63 0.25
CA ILE A 193 4.41 -21.38 -0.80
C ILE A 193 4.83 -22.71 -1.42
N GLY A 194 4.08 -23.19 -2.41
CA GLY A 194 4.40 -24.36 -3.21
C GLY A 194 5.35 -24.04 -4.36
N PHE A 195 5.60 -25.03 -5.23
CA PHE A 195 6.43 -24.87 -6.41
C PHE A 195 5.93 -23.80 -7.37
N LYS A 196 4.60 -23.71 -7.58
CA LYS A 196 3.98 -22.73 -8.47
C LYS A 196 4.22 -21.29 -7.99
N GLU A 197 4.07 -21.05 -6.68
CA GLU A 197 4.30 -19.74 -6.09
C GLU A 197 5.78 -19.34 -6.13
N LYS A 198 6.69 -20.28 -5.88
CA LYS A 198 8.14 -20.05 -6.03
C LYS A 198 8.51 -19.70 -7.47
N LEU A 199 7.96 -20.43 -8.43
CA LEU A 199 8.16 -20.15 -9.85
C LEU A 199 7.59 -18.78 -10.24
N ALA A 200 6.40 -18.44 -9.76
CA ALA A 200 5.79 -17.14 -10.02
C ALA A 200 6.62 -15.98 -9.44
N ILE A 201 7.23 -16.13 -8.28
CA ILE A 201 8.15 -15.15 -7.69
C ILE A 201 9.44 -15.07 -8.52
N PHE A 202 10.03 -16.21 -8.85
CA PHE A 202 11.32 -16.27 -9.55
C PHE A 202 11.24 -15.71 -10.97
N VAL A 203 10.18 -16.02 -11.71
CA VAL A 203 9.95 -15.51 -13.07
C VAL A 203 9.29 -14.14 -13.06
N GLY A 204 8.36 -13.90 -12.16
CA GLY A 204 7.61 -12.65 -12.10
C GLY A 204 8.45 -11.45 -11.66
N SER A 205 9.44 -11.64 -10.77
CA SER A 205 10.24 -10.51 -10.28
C SER A 205 11.15 -9.90 -11.36
N PRO A 206 11.90 -10.65 -12.20
CA PRO A 206 12.63 -10.08 -13.31
C PRO A 206 11.73 -9.42 -14.36
N ILE A 207 10.60 -10.05 -14.69
CA ILE A 207 9.64 -9.49 -15.64
C ILE A 207 9.09 -8.15 -15.12
N LEU A 208 8.77 -8.07 -13.83
CA LEU A 208 8.32 -6.84 -13.19
C LEU A 208 9.40 -5.75 -13.25
N MET A 209 10.66 -6.10 -12.98
CA MET A 209 11.78 -5.17 -13.06
C MET A 209 11.98 -4.64 -14.49
N LEU A 210 11.94 -5.52 -15.49
CA LEU A 210 12.04 -5.13 -16.92
C LEU A 210 10.88 -4.22 -17.33
N ALA A 211 9.65 -4.58 -16.98
CA ALA A 211 8.47 -3.76 -17.26
C ALA A 211 8.58 -2.36 -16.64
N MET A 212 9.09 -2.27 -15.40
CA MET A 212 9.33 -0.98 -14.74
C MET A 212 10.43 -0.16 -15.41
N GLY A 213 11.48 -0.81 -15.91
CA GLY A 213 12.54 -0.16 -16.69
C GLY A 213 12.03 0.41 -17.99
N VAL A 214 11.25 -0.36 -18.75
CA VAL A 214 10.61 0.08 -20.01
C VAL A 214 9.66 1.25 -19.77
N LEU A 215 8.81 1.19 -18.73
CA LEU A 215 7.89 2.29 -18.39
C LEU A 215 8.64 3.58 -18.01
N ASN A 216 9.82 3.48 -17.37
CA ASN A 216 10.67 4.64 -17.12
C ASN A 216 11.19 5.22 -18.42
N TYR A 217 11.78 4.39 -19.26
CA TYR A 217 12.34 4.81 -20.53
C TYR A 217 11.31 5.51 -21.44
N VAL A 218 10.12 4.92 -21.57
CA VAL A 218 9.03 5.51 -22.35
C VAL A 218 8.60 6.87 -21.77
N ARG A 219 8.47 6.97 -20.44
CA ARG A 219 8.10 8.23 -19.80
C ARG A 219 9.14 9.32 -20.04
N ASP A 220 10.42 9.00 -19.88
CA ASP A 220 11.50 9.97 -19.95
C ASP A 220 11.71 10.46 -21.40
N ASN A 221 11.53 9.58 -22.40
CA ASN A 221 11.59 9.96 -23.82
C ASN A 221 10.40 10.82 -24.28
N VAL A 222 9.20 10.59 -23.75
CA VAL A 222 8.04 11.45 -24.04
C VAL A 222 8.24 12.87 -23.45
N GLN A 223 9.02 13.01 -22.36
CA GLN A 223 9.35 14.32 -21.80
C GLN A 223 10.31 15.12 -22.70
N VAL A 224 11.32 14.48 -23.26
CA VAL A 224 12.31 15.15 -24.12
C VAL A 224 11.68 15.66 -25.42
N SER A 225 10.66 14.98 -25.96
CA SER A 225 9.96 15.43 -27.18
C SER A 225 9.09 16.66 -26.98
N HIS A 226 8.69 16.98 -25.75
CA HIS A 226 7.85 18.15 -25.44
C HIS A 226 8.66 19.41 -25.06
N THR A 227 9.90 19.26 -24.60
CA THR A 227 10.77 20.41 -24.30
C THR A 227 11.42 21.04 -25.53
N GLY A 228 11.46 20.34 -26.67
CA GLY A 228 11.99 20.83 -27.93
C GLY A 228 11.01 21.64 -28.79
N PHE A 229 9.81 21.95 -28.28
CA PHE A 229 8.80 22.70 -29.07
C PHE A 229 8.70 24.18 -28.71
N TRP A 230 9.50 24.70 -27.77
CA TRP A 230 9.46 26.07 -27.28
C TRP A 230 10.83 26.79 -27.28
N ASP A 231 11.82 26.27 -28.02
CA ASP A 231 13.07 26.98 -28.33
C ASP A 231 13.04 27.54 -29.79
#